data_6b743b8c738de36fb817a3da11748f47
#
_entry.id   6b743b8c738de36fb817a3da11748f47
#
_cell.length_a   1.000
_cell.length_b   1.000
_cell.length_c   1.000
_cell.angle_alpha   90.00
_cell.angle_beta   90.00
_cell.angle_gamma   90.00
#
_symmetry.space_group_name_H-M   'P 1'
#
loop_
_entity.id
_entity.type
_entity.pdbx_description
1 polymer ?
#
loop_
_entity_poly.entity_id
_entity_poly.type
_entity_poly.pdbx_seq_one_letter_code
_entity_poly.pdbx_strand_id
1 'polypeptide(L)'
;MNQFCEITPELRRLAAKSAECSKIDPELYTRYDVKRGLRDLNGKGVLVGLTEISEVSSTKIVNGESVPADGELFYRGYNVKDLIAGLPEDSHFGFEECTYLLLFGKLPKKHELRDFSALLSSYRTLPTSFVRDIIMKAPSKDMMNTLARSVLTLYSYDEMADDVSLPNVLRQCLQLISLFPLLSVYG
;
A
#
# COMPACT_ATOMS: atom_id res chain seq x y z
N MET A 1 -10.17 -33.34 -2.64
CA MET A 1 -9.16 -32.35 -3.04
C MET A 1 -9.70 -31.64 -4.28
N ASN A 2 -9.61 -30.32 -4.38
CA ASN A 2 -10.13 -29.60 -5.55
C ASN A 2 -9.26 -29.93 -6.77
N GLN A 3 -9.86 -30.45 -7.85
CA GLN A 3 -9.16 -30.83 -9.08
C GLN A 3 -8.30 -29.70 -9.69
N PHE A 4 -8.63 -28.44 -9.41
CA PHE A 4 -7.86 -27.27 -9.86
C PHE A 4 -6.57 -27.02 -9.06
N CYS A 5 -6.36 -27.75 -7.96
CA CYS A 5 -5.16 -27.61 -7.10
C CYS A 5 -4.24 -28.84 -7.18
N GLU A 6 -4.53 -29.80 -8.05
CA GLU A 6 -3.76 -31.03 -8.16
C GLU A 6 -2.50 -30.81 -9.02
N ILE A 7 -1.32 -31.07 -8.42
CA ILE A 7 -0.04 -31.05 -9.13
C ILE A 7 0.25 -32.46 -9.63
N THR A 8 -0.09 -32.69 -10.89
CA THR A 8 0.12 -33.98 -11.53
C THR A 8 1.62 -34.28 -11.78
N PRO A 9 2.00 -35.58 -11.96
CA PRO A 9 3.36 -35.93 -12.33
C PRO A 9 3.84 -35.27 -13.63
N GLU A 10 2.93 -35.11 -14.60
CA GLU A 10 3.21 -34.43 -15.86
C GLU A 10 3.55 -32.97 -15.65
N LEU A 11 2.76 -32.24 -14.79
CA LEU A 11 3.02 -30.85 -14.46
C LEU A 11 4.38 -30.70 -13.76
N ARG A 12 4.77 -31.61 -12.88
CA ARG A 12 6.10 -31.61 -12.25
C ARG A 12 7.22 -31.74 -13.27
N ARG A 13 7.05 -32.64 -14.26
CA ARG A 13 8.02 -32.84 -15.35
C ARG A 13 8.17 -31.57 -16.21
N LEU A 14 7.04 -30.91 -16.52
CA LEU A 14 7.06 -29.68 -17.30
C LEU A 14 7.68 -28.51 -16.49
N ALA A 15 7.43 -28.43 -15.21
CA ALA A 15 8.04 -27.43 -14.32
C ALA A 15 9.57 -27.59 -14.25
N ALA A 16 10.08 -28.82 -14.13
CA ALA A 16 11.51 -29.10 -14.17
C ALA A 16 12.14 -28.64 -15.49
N LYS A 17 11.50 -28.96 -16.63
CA LYS A 17 11.96 -28.54 -17.96
C LYS A 17 11.95 -26.99 -18.08
N SER A 18 10.92 -26.34 -17.60
CA SER A 18 10.82 -24.86 -17.58
C SER A 18 11.94 -24.25 -16.74
N ALA A 19 12.22 -24.81 -15.57
CA ALA A 19 13.29 -24.31 -14.68
C ALA A 19 14.67 -24.40 -15.34
N GLU A 20 14.93 -25.46 -16.15
CA GLU A 20 16.18 -25.58 -16.91
C GLU A 20 16.31 -24.52 -18.00
N CYS A 21 15.24 -24.31 -18.78
CA CYS A 21 15.21 -23.32 -19.86
C CYS A 21 15.25 -21.85 -19.36
N SER A 22 14.97 -21.61 -18.10
CA SER A 22 14.90 -20.26 -17.50
C SER A 22 16.18 -19.85 -16.78
N LYS A 23 17.23 -20.67 -16.83
CA LYS A 23 18.52 -20.34 -16.21
C LYS A 23 19.21 -19.23 -17.00
N ILE A 24 19.53 -18.14 -16.30
CA ILE A 24 20.33 -17.03 -16.82
C ILE A 24 21.69 -17.07 -16.13
N ASP A 25 22.76 -16.97 -16.90
CA ASP A 25 24.10 -16.90 -16.37
C ASP A 25 24.27 -15.66 -15.48
N PRO A 26 24.61 -15.82 -14.19
CA PRO A 26 24.80 -14.68 -13.28
C PRO A 26 25.83 -13.66 -13.76
N GLU A 27 26.84 -14.06 -14.55
CA GLU A 27 27.85 -13.16 -15.08
C GLU A 27 27.26 -12.10 -16.02
N LEU A 28 26.13 -12.39 -16.67
CA LEU A 28 25.43 -11.45 -17.55
C LEU A 28 24.91 -10.23 -16.79
N TYR A 29 24.51 -10.38 -15.52
CA TYR A 29 24.07 -9.26 -14.69
C TYR A 29 25.20 -8.24 -14.46
N THR A 30 26.42 -8.73 -14.24
CA THR A 30 27.61 -7.87 -14.10
C THR A 30 28.03 -7.29 -15.44
N ARG A 31 28.06 -8.10 -16.49
CA ARG A 31 28.48 -7.68 -17.83
C ARG A 31 27.62 -6.57 -18.42
N TYR A 32 26.30 -6.61 -18.19
CA TYR A 32 25.36 -5.63 -18.72
C TYR A 32 24.89 -4.62 -17.68
N ASP A 33 25.53 -4.57 -16.50
CA ASP A 33 25.16 -3.69 -15.38
C ASP A 33 23.66 -3.76 -15.02
N VAL A 34 23.11 -4.96 -15.02
CA VAL A 34 21.69 -5.19 -14.75
C VAL A 34 21.42 -5.12 -13.25
N LYS A 35 20.55 -4.19 -12.84
CA LYS A 35 20.13 -4.07 -11.44
C LYS A 35 19.07 -5.12 -11.10
N ARG A 36 19.10 -5.63 -9.86
CA ARG A 36 18.09 -6.57 -9.35
C ARG A 36 16.93 -5.78 -8.71
N GLY A 37 16.02 -5.32 -9.53
CA GLY A 37 14.90 -4.49 -9.06
C GLY A 37 15.38 -3.15 -8.50
N LEU A 38 14.98 -2.82 -7.27
CA LEU A 38 15.34 -1.56 -6.60
C LEU A 38 16.66 -1.64 -5.82
N ARG A 39 17.53 -2.59 -6.15
CA ARG A 39 18.82 -2.80 -5.50
C ARG A 39 19.94 -2.85 -6.51
N ASP A 40 21.07 -2.24 -6.18
CA ASP A 40 22.33 -2.41 -6.89
C ASP A 40 22.94 -3.78 -6.60
N LEU A 41 23.94 -4.19 -7.36
CA LEU A 41 24.62 -5.49 -7.21
C LEU A 41 25.21 -5.69 -5.81
N ASN A 42 25.66 -4.60 -5.16
CA ASN A 42 26.16 -4.59 -3.77
C ASN A 42 25.07 -4.61 -2.70
N GLY A 43 23.78 -4.72 -3.10
CA GLY A 43 22.63 -4.72 -2.20
C GLY A 43 22.16 -3.33 -1.76
N LYS A 44 22.86 -2.26 -2.13
CA LYS A 44 22.46 -0.87 -1.83
C LYS A 44 21.21 -0.49 -2.62
N GLY A 45 20.32 0.31 -2.02
CA GLY A 45 19.16 0.86 -2.72
C GLY A 45 19.58 1.81 -3.84
N VAL A 46 18.76 1.83 -4.91
CA VAL A 46 18.94 2.77 -6.04
C VAL A 46 17.95 3.93 -5.92
N LEU A 47 18.37 5.12 -6.35
CA LEU A 47 17.49 6.28 -6.42
C LEU A 47 16.57 6.14 -7.64
N VAL A 48 15.26 5.97 -7.39
CA VAL A 48 14.25 5.79 -8.44
C VAL A 48 13.32 6.98 -8.61
N GLY A 49 13.37 7.95 -7.70
CA GLY A 49 12.56 9.16 -7.74
C GLY A 49 12.72 10.00 -6.48
N LEU A 50 12.02 11.13 -6.47
CA LEU A 50 11.96 12.03 -5.32
C LEU A 50 10.54 12.05 -4.76
N THR A 51 10.43 12.16 -3.45
CA THR A 51 9.16 12.33 -2.74
C THR A 51 9.33 13.29 -1.56
N GLU A 52 8.29 14.09 -1.30
CA GLU A 52 8.19 14.94 -0.09
C GLU A 52 7.14 14.39 0.90
N ILE A 53 6.57 13.19 0.61
CA ILE A 53 5.46 12.66 1.40
C ILE A 53 5.97 12.00 2.68
N SER A 54 7.02 11.18 2.58
CA SER A 54 7.56 10.49 3.75
C SER A 54 9.05 10.21 3.59
N GLU A 55 9.73 10.14 4.73
CA GLU A 55 11.14 9.77 4.83
C GLU A 55 11.30 8.71 5.91
N VAL A 56 12.06 7.65 5.58
CA VAL A 56 12.51 6.65 6.55
C VAL A 56 14.03 6.72 6.59
N SER A 57 14.58 7.08 7.74
CA SER A 57 16.03 7.17 7.95
C SER A 57 16.49 6.16 9.00
N SER A 58 17.56 5.44 8.71
CA SER A 58 18.23 4.52 9.63
C SER A 58 19.75 4.70 9.65
N THR A 59 20.23 5.78 9.02
CA THR A 59 21.65 6.11 8.95
C THR A 59 21.87 7.60 9.15
N LYS A 60 23.03 7.96 9.68
CA LYS A 60 23.50 9.36 9.82
C LYS A 60 24.82 9.53 9.10
N ILE A 61 25.07 10.74 8.60
CA ILE A 61 26.37 11.09 8.05
C ILE A 61 27.26 11.64 9.18
N VAL A 62 28.34 10.93 9.47
CA VAL A 62 29.38 11.36 10.46
C VAL A 62 30.70 11.42 9.75
N ASN A 63 31.32 12.58 9.72
CA ASN A 63 32.60 12.83 9.03
C ASN A 63 32.60 12.42 7.52
N GLY A 64 31.46 12.53 6.84
CA GLY A 64 31.34 12.17 5.44
C GLY A 64 31.03 10.68 5.19
N GLU A 65 30.99 9.85 6.24
CA GLU A 65 30.64 8.44 6.15
C GLU A 65 29.23 8.17 6.69
N SER A 66 28.51 7.25 6.05
CA SER A 66 27.19 6.81 6.51
C SER A 66 27.33 5.77 7.62
N VAL A 67 26.87 6.09 8.81
CA VAL A 67 26.88 5.19 9.97
C VAL A 67 25.45 4.80 10.37
N PRO A 68 25.21 3.58 10.90
CA PRO A 68 23.90 3.19 11.40
C PRO A 68 23.44 4.13 12.52
N ALA A 69 22.14 4.42 12.53
CA ALA A 69 21.45 5.19 13.55
C ALA A 69 20.09 4.58 13.86
N ASP A 70 19.44 5.04 14.92
CA ASP A 70 18.07 4.66 15.22
C ASP A 70 17.14 5.01 14.05
N GLY A 71 16.17 4.14 13.79
CA GLY A 71 15.18 4.36 12.74
C GLY A 71 14.29 5.56 13.07
N GLU A 72 14.13 6.46 12.10
CA GLU A 72 13.23 7.61 12.19
C GLU A 72 12.27 7.59 11.00
N LEU A 73 11.03 7.97 11.25
CA LEU A 73 9.98 8.11 10.25
C LEU A 73 9.41 9.53 10.29
N PHE A 74 9.38 10.15 9.13
CA PHE A 74 8.82 11.49 8.96
C PHE A 74 7.65 11.44 7.95
N TYR A 75 6.58 12.16 8.25
CA TYR A 75 5.46 12.43 7.34
C TYR A 75 5.42 13.93 7.03
N ARG A 76 5.61 14.29 5.77
CA ARG A 76 5.65 15.70 5.33
C ARG A 76 6.58 16.58 6.19
N GLY A 77 7.72 16.02 6.61
CA GLY A 77 8.69 16.69 7.46
C GLY A 77 8.44 16.66 8.97
N TYR A 78 7.31 16.13 9.42
CA TYR A 78 7.01 15.93 10.85
C TYR A 78 7.48 14.56 11.31
N ASN A 79 8.23 14.50 12.42
CA ASN A 79 8.56 13.21 13.04
C ASN A 79 7.28 12.55 13.56
N VAL A 80 7.10 11.26 13.28
CA VAL A 80 5.91 10.51 13.68
C VAL A 80 5.70 10.49 15.19
N LYS A 81 6.78 10.53 15.98
CA LYS A 81 6.69 10.59 17.45
C LYS A 81 6.08 11.91 17.92
N ASP A 82 6.46 13.02 17.27
CA ASP A 82 5.91 14.35 17.58
C ASP A 82 4.44 14.46 17.17
N LEU A 83 4.07 13.86 16.03
CA LEU A 83 2.66 13.77 15.61
C LEU A 83 1.81 13.05 16.64
N ILE A 84 2.29 11.90 17.16
CA ILE A 84 1.59 11.13 18.18
C ILE A 84 1.52 11.90 19.50
N ALA A 85 2.63 12.51 19.92
CA ALA A 85 2.67 13.30 21.17
C ALA A 85 1.80 14.56 21.10
N GLY A 86 1.54 15.09 19.91
CA GLY A 86 0.69 16.27 19.69
C GLY A 86 -0.80 15.95 19.63
N LEU A 87 -1.21 14.68 19.65
CA LEU A 87 -2.63 14.32 19.67
C LEU A 87 -3.26 14.74 21.02
N PRO A 88 -4.49 15.27 21.01
CA PRO A 88 -5.21 15.55 22.26
C PRO A 88 -5.38 14.30 23.12
N GLU A 89 -5.29 14.43 24.46
CA GLU A 89 -5.39 13.30 25.40
C GLU A 89 -6.70 12.51 25.29
N ASP A 90 -7.78 13.18 24.87
CA ASP A 90 -9.11 12.61 24.62
C ASP A 90 -9.28 12.05 23.19
N SER A 91 -8.29 12.27 22.33
CA SER A 91 -8.27 11.73 20.96
C SER A 91 -7.62 10.36 20.93
N HIS A 92 -8.42 9.33 20.78
CA HIS A 92 -7.91 7.95 20.66
C HIS A 92 -7.35 7.62 19.28
N PHE A 93 -7.58 8.45 18.27
CA PHE A 93 -7.32 8.14 16.87
C PHE A 93 -6.81 9.37 16.11
N GLY A 94 -5.55 9.34 15.67
CA GLY A 94 -4.95 10.34 14.79
C GLY A 94 -5.03 9.99 13.30
N PHE A 95 -5.87 9.01 12.92
CA PHE A 95 -5.89 8.48 11.56
C PHE A 95 -6.30 9.53 10.51
N GLU A 96 -7.40 10.24 10.75
CA GLU A 96 -7.90 11.26 9.84
C GLU A 96 -6.94 12.45 9.74
N GLU A 97 -6.31 12.83 10.85
CA GLU A 97 -5.32 13.90 10.88
C GLU A 97 -4.06 13.55 10.09
N CYS A 98 -3.52 12.34 10.30
CA CYS A 98 -2.38 11.83 9.53
C CYS A 98 -2.74 11.66 8.05
N THR A 99 -3.93 11.18 7.73
CA THR A 99 -4.42 11.06 6.35
C THR A 99 -4.49 12.43 5.68
N TYR A 100 -5.02 13.43 6.36
CA TYR A 100 -5.07 14.81 5.87
C TYR A 100 -3.66 15.36 5.61
N LEU A 101 -2.74 15.18 6.57
CA LEU A 101 -1.35 15.61 6.44
C LEU A 101 -0.67 14.97 5.20
N LEU A 102 -0.81 13.67 5.02
CA LEU A 102 -0.19 12.96 3.89
C LEU A 102 -0.75 13.41 2.54
N LEU A 103 -2.08 13.60 2.44
CA LEU A 103 -2.75 14.01 1.20
C LEU A 103 -2.53 15.49 0.86
N PHE A 104 -2.57 16.38 1.87
CA PHE A 104 -2.61 17.83 1.64
C PHE A 104 -1.36 18.58 2.11
N GLY A 105 -0.37 17.88 2.69
CA GLY A 105 0.95 18.42 3.03
C GLY A 105 1.01 19.32 4.26
N LYS A 106 -0.09 19.46 5.00
CA LYS A 106 -0.20 20.27 6.22
C LYS A 106 -1.12 19.64 7.26
N LEU A 107 -0.91 19.93 8.53
CA LEU A 107 -1.84 19.54 9.58
C LEU A 107 -3.16 20.34 9.46
N PRO A 108 -4.31 19.69 9.66
CA PRO A 108 -5.61 20.35 9.56
C PRO A 108 -5.88 21.24 10.79
N LYS A 109 -6.61 22.34 10.59
CA LYS A 109 -7.25 23.04 11.69
C LYS A 109 -8.45 22.24 12.20
N LYS A 110 -8.94 22.53 13.42
CA LYS A 110 -10.07 21.79 14.03
C LYS A 110 -11.30 21.68 13.13
N HIS A 111 -11.66 22.75 12.42
CA HIS A 111 -12.81 22.71 11.51
C HIS A 111 -12.50 21.91 10.24
N GLU A 112 -11.28 22.02 9.67
CA GLU A 112 -10.85 21.24 8.51
C GLU A 112 -10.85 19.73 8.82
N LEU A 113 -10.35 19.35 10.01
CA LEU A 113 -10.36 17.96 10.47
C LEU A 113 -11.78 17.41 10.62
N ARG A 114 -12.68 18.19 11.26
CA ARG A 114 -14.09 17.81 11.42
C ARG A 114 -14.77 17.58 10.07
N ASP A 115 -14.61 18.53 9.15
CA ASP A 115 -15.24 18.46 7.83
C ASP A 115 -14.66 17.31 6.99
N PHE A 116 -13.36 17.07 7.09
CA PHE A 116 -12.70 15.94 6.46
C PHE A 116 -13.15 14.59 7.03
N SER A 117 -13.26 14.46 8.35
CA SER A 117 -13.78 13.26 9.01
C SER A 117 -15.22 12.96 8.61
N ALA A 118 -16.06 14.01 8.50
CA ALA A 118 -17.42 13.87 7.99
C ALA A 118 -17.45 13.38 6.54
N LEU A 119 -16.56 13.89 5.70
CA LEU A 119 -16.42 13.45 4.31
C LEU A 119 -16.04 11.97 4.23
N LEU A 120 -14.98 11.53 4.95
CA LEU A 120 -14.58 10.12 4.99
C LEU A 120 -15.72 9.23 5.49
N SER A 121 -16.46 9.69 6.49
CA SER A 121 -17.61 8.98 7.04
C SER A 121 -18.73 8.79 6.00
N SER A 122 -18.95 9.77 5.13
CA SER A 122 -19.95 9.68 4.07
C SER A 122 -19.62 8.63 2.99
N TYR A 123 -18.35 8.30 2.84
CA TYR A 123 -17.88 7.26 1.90
C TYR A 123 -17.88 5.84 2.49
N ARG A 124 -18.20 5.66 3.79
CA ARG A 124 -18.23 4.32 4.44
C ARG A 124 -19.48 3.53 4.09
N THR A 125 -19.79 3.41 2.81
CA THR A 125 -20.95 2.66 2.32
C THR A 125 -20.54 1.76 1.16
N LEU A 126 -20.93 0.48 1.25
CA LEU A 126 -20.73 -0.50 0.19
C LEU A 126 -21.98 -0.60 -0.68
N PRO A 127 -21.85 -1.03 -1.95
CA PRO A 127 -23.01 -1.33 -2.79
C PRO A 127 -23.93 -2.36 -2.14
N THR A 128 -25.22 -2.29 -2.47
CA THR A 128 -26.24 -3.20 -1.92
C THR A 128 -25.83 -4.65 -2.11
N SER A 129 -25.92 -5.44 -1.04
CA SER A 129 -25.57 -6.87 -1.00
C SER A 129 -24.09 -7.21 -1.24
N PHE A 130 -23.20 -6.23 -1.37
CA PHE A 130 -21.77 -6.45 -1.64
C PHE A 130 -21.12 -7.38 -0.60
N VAL A 131 -21.37 -7.16 0.68
CA VAL A 131 -20.83 -8.00 1.76
C VAL A 131 -21.26 -9.45 1.59
N ARG A 132 -22.57 -9.70 1.39
CA ARG A 132 -23.13 -11.04 1.23
C ARG A 132 -22.63 -11.74 -0.03
N ASP A 133 -22.66 -11.04 -1.17
CA ASP A 133 -22.50 -11.69 -2.48
C ASP A 133 -21.03 -11.74 -2.94
N ILE A 134 -20.18 -10.86 -2.44
CA ILE A 134 -18.76 -10.77 -2.85
C ILE A 134 -17.84 -11.29 -1.75
N ILE A 135 -18.01 -10.82 -0.51
CA ILE A 135 -17.10 -11.17 0.58
C ILE A 135 -17.48 -12.53 1.18
N MET A 136 -18.69 -12.65 1.72
CA MET A 136 -19.11 -13.84 2.48
C MET A 136 -19.33 -15.08 1.61
N LYS A 137 -19.67 -14.92 0.33
CA LYS A 137 -19.91 -16.03 -0.59
C LYS A 137 -18.66 -16.81 -0.98
N ALA A 138 -17.50 -16.16 -0.93
CA ALA A 138 -16.20 -16.75 -1.24
C ALA A 138 -15.16 -16.37 -0.19
N PRO A 139 -15.28 -16.88 1.05
CA PRO A 139 -14.35 -16.56 2.12
C PRO A 139 -12.93 -17.03 1.76
N SER A 140 -11.95 -16.28 2.19
CA SER A 140 -10.53 -16.61 2.01
C SER A 140 -9.82 -16.60 3.36
N LYS A 141 -8.85 -17.49 3.55
CA LYS A 141 -7.93 -17.43 4.70
C LYS A 141 -6.89 -16.31 4.57
N ASP A 142 -6.80 -15.73 3.38
CA ASP A 142 -5.87 -14.66 3.04
C ASP A 142 -6.64 -13.33 2.95
N MET A 143 -6.44 -12.47 3.95
CA MET A 143 -7.05 -11.14 4.03
C MET A 143 -6.66 -10.26 2.83
N MET A 144 -5.42 -10.32 2.36
CA MET A 144 -4.97 -9.54 1.21
C MET A 144 -5.71 -9.96 -0.07
N ASN A 145 -5.97 -11.27 -0.23
CA ASN A 145 -6.80 -11.76 -1.33
C ASN A 145 -8.22 -11.20 -1.25
N THR A 146 -8.84 -11.21 -0.07
CA THR A 146 -10.19 -10.66 0.13
C THR A 146 -10.24 -9.17 -0.20
N LEU A 147 -9.28 -8.39 0.28
CA LEU A 147 -9.18 -6.96 -0.01
C LEU A 147 -8.99 -6.70 -1.52
N ALA A 148 -8.05 -7.40 -2.15
CA ALA A 148 -7.77 -7.24 -3.58
C ALA A 148 -9.00 -7.56 -4.45
N ARG A 149 -9.70 -8.67 -4.19
CA ARG A 149 -10.94 -9.03 -4.89
C ARG A 149 -12.03 -7.98 -4.70
N SER A 150 -12.17 -7.48 -3.48
CA SER A 150 -13.17 -6.47 -3.15
C SER A 150 -12.91 -5.17 -3.91
N VAL A 151 -11.66 -4.71 -3.97
CA VAL A 151 -11.28 -3.52 -4.72
C VAL A 151 -11.53 -3.71 -6.23
N LEU A 152 -11.12 -4.84 -6.80
CA LEU A 152 -11.37 -5.16 -8.21
C LEU A 152 -12.86 -5.24 -8.53
N THR A 153 -13.69 -5.73 -7.60
CA THR A 153 -15.13 -5.76 -7.79
C THR A 153 -15.76 -4.37 -7.69
N LEU A 154 -15.27 -3.52 -6.76
CA LEU A 154 -15.72 -2.12 -6.63
C LEU A 154 -15.46 -1.30 -7.89
N TYR A 155 -14.40 -1.60 -8.64
CA TYR A 155 -14.13 -1.01 -9.95
C TYR A 155 -15.35 -1.10 -10.88
N SER A 156 -16.06 -2.24 -10.88
CA SER A 156 -17.25 -2.45 -11.75
C SER A 156 -18.48 -1.63 -11.33
N TYR A 157 -18.47 -1.01 -10.15
CA TYR A 157 -19.51 -0.10 -9.67
C TYR A 157 -19.19 1.38 -9.88
N ASP A 158 -17.97 1.70 -10.36
CA ASP A 158 -17.51 3.07 -10.57
C ASP A 158 -17.50 3.38 -12.07
N GLU A 159 -18.49 4.12 -12.54
CA GLU A 159 -18.61 4.51 -13.96
C GLU A 159 -17.44 5.42 -14.42
N MET A 160 -16.73 6.04 -13.47
CA MET A 160 -15.60 6.89 -13.74
C MET A 160 -14.25 6.23 -13.35
N ALA A 161 -14.21 4.89 -13.31
CA ALA A 161 -13.02 4.16 -12.84
C ALA A 161 -11.74 4.51 -13.61
N ASP A 162 -11.85 4.74 -14.91
CA ASP A 162 -10.72 5.01 -15.83
C ASP A 162 -10.38 6.50 -15.98
N ASP A 163 -11.15 7.40 -15.34
CA ASP A 163 -10.83 8.83 -15.36
C ASP A 163 -9.67 9.13 -14.41
N VAL A 164 -8.51 9.47 -14.98
CA VAL A 164 -7.27 9.79 -14.27
C VAL A 164 -7.15 11.28 -13.91
N SER A 165 -8.22 12.07 -14.02
CA SER A 165 -8.23 13.44 -13.53
C SER A 165 -7.98 13.51 -12.04
N LEU A 166 -7.23 14.52 -11.58
CA LEU A 166 -6.88 14.66 -10.16
C LEU A 166 -8.10 14.66 -9.22
N PRO A 167 -9.22 15.34 -9.51
CA PRO A 167 -10.41 15.27 -8.66
C PRO A 167 -10.99 13.84 -8.54
N ASN A 168 -11.02 13.09 -9.65
CA ASN A 168 -11.52 11.72 -9.63
C ASN A 168 -10.60 10.76 -8.89
N VAL A 169 -9.28 10.85 -9.13
CA VAL A 169 -8.28 10.05 -8.41
C VAL A 169 -8.36 10.32 -6.90
N LEU A 170 -8.49 11.59 -6.49
CA LEU A 170 -8.67 11.93 -5.07
C LEU A 170 -9.96 11.33 -4.50
N ARG A 171 -11.09 11.42 -5.23
CA ARG A 171 -12.35 10.77 -4.84
C ARG A 171 -12.16 9.27 -4.60
N GLN A 172 -11.54 8.57 -5.54
CA GLN A 172 -11.26 7.14 -5.44
C GLN A 172 -10.36 6.81 -4.24
N CYS A 173 -9.31 7.59 -4.01
CA CYS A 173 -8.44 7.44 -2.85
C CYS A 173 -9.23 7.58 -1.52
N LEU A 174 -10.06 8.61 -1.40
CA LEU A 174 -10.86 8.85 -0.18
C LEU A 174 -11.91 7.74 0.04
N GLN A 175 -12.52 7.24 -1.03
CA GLN A 175 -13.43 6.10 -0.96
C GLN A 175 -12.71 4.84 -0.46
N LEU A 176 -11.56 4.49 -1.04
CA LEU A 176 -10.79 3.32 -0.63
C LEU A 176 -10.32 3.45 0.83
N ILE A 177 -9.76 4.59 1.24
CA ILE A 177 -9.36 4.85 2.63
C ILE A 177 -10.54 4.61 3.58
N SER A 178 -11.74 5.04 3.20
CA SER A 178 -12.95 4.89 4.01
C SER A 178 -13.52 3.48 4.02
N LEU A 179 -13.36 2.71 2.93
CA LEU A 179 -13.92 1.37 2.77
C LEU A 179 -13.02 0.26 3.31
N PHE A 180 -11.68 0.43 3.30
CA PHE A 180 -10.76 -0.61 3.76
C PHE A 180 -11.07 -1.15 5.17
N PRO A 181 -11.42 -0.32 6.18
CA PRO A 181 -11.83 -0.84 7.49
C PRO A 181 -13.06 -1.77 7.42
N LEU A 182 -14.07 -1.40 6.63
CA LEU A 182 -15.26 -2.25 6.42
C LEU A 182 -14.89 -3.56 5.72
N LEU A 183 -14.12 -3.49 4.65
CA LEU A 183 -13.67 -4.67 3.90
C LEU A 183 -12.85 -5.61 4.76
N SER A 184 -12.02 -5.07 5.68
CA SER A 184 -11.21 -5.85 6.59
C SER A 184 -12.03 -6.53 7.70
N VAL A 185 -13.10 -5.89 8.18
CA VAL A 185 -13.95 -6.44 9.24
C VAL A 185 -14.86 -7.54 8.71
N TYR A 186 -15.33 -7.42 7.47
CA TYR A 186 -16.22 -8.42 6.86
C TYR A 186 -15.47 -9.55 6.13
N GLY A 187 -14.19 -9.37 5.81
CA GLY A 187 -13.32 -10.36 5.14
C GLY A 187 -12.66 -11.31 6.06
#